data_b6558540d225303bfcb344d8f73dd057
#
_entry.id   b6558540d225303bfcb344d8f73dd057
#
_cell.length_a   1.000
_cell.length_b   1.000
_cell.length_c   1.000
_cell.angle_alpha   90.00
_cell.angle_beta   90.00
_cell.angle_gamma   90.00
#
_symmetry.space_group_name_H-M   'P 1'
#
loop_
_entity.id
_entity.type
_entity.pdbx_description
1 polymer ?
#
loop_
_entity_poly.entity_id
_entity_poly.type
_entity_poly.pdbx_seq_one_letter_code
_entity_poly.pdbx_strand_id
1 'polypeptide(L)'
;MEKTERQKMADISMSELIELEKEATSSLDGIELNNKTMQRPQENNPTLNVDASVKVVVSDNHLEANMCVFSPQFSGKDITVEAMRQALKDEHVVYGIDEELLEEIAANKLYDKIFTVASGYAAVDGENGRVKNLFDTDKKLVPRKLEDGSVDYRDLGLIVNVRVNDLICEIVPETQGEEGMNVYGQVIAPRPGRPPLVPQGSNTVLSADGTKLFAAESGNLVYMGGRFNVVTTFQISSDIDVKTGNINFLGDVVIKGSVQEGFSVTAGKTITVSGMVTGATLTAQGDITVKNGVFASAIQSQYGNINIAFGENDTITTRGNLTSTSLVGCRIKIEGDLDCTKNPGALVGGDCSVMGKFAVAQLGNKSYTPTIISVGSTTNLLLEMDSVSYTHLRAHETTLHL
;
A
#
# COMPACT_ATOMS: atom_id res chain seq x y z
N MET A 1 -14.61 21.18 6.77
CA MET A 1 -14.90 19.91 7.46
C MET A 1 -15.39 20.06 8.90
N GLU A 2 -15.56 21.26 9.41
CA GLU A 2 -16.03 21.53 10.81
C GLU A 2 -17.55 21.71 10.98
N LYS A 3 -18.34 21.61 9.91
CA LYS A 3 -19.81 21.76 9.98
C LYS A 3 -20.58 20.44 10.13
N THR A 4 -19.92 19.31 9.98
CA THR A 4 -20.58 17.98 9.95
C THR A 4 -20.65 17.32 11.33
N GLU A 5 -19.81 17.69 12.28
CA GLU A 5 -19.85 17.13 13.64
C GLU A 5 -20.87 17.82 14.56
N ARG A 6 -21.10 19.12 14.38
CA ARG A 6 -22.14 19.84 15.15
C ARG A 6 -23.57 19.47 14.75
N GLN A 7 -23.79 18.90 13.58
CA GLN A 7 -25.11 18.47 13.12
C GLN A 7 -25.46 17.05 13.55
N LYS A 8 -24.45 16.23 13.89
CA LYS A 8 -24.67 14.88 14.46
C LYS A 8 -25.01 14.87 15.96
N MET A 9 -24.72 15.95 16.68
CA MET A 9 -25.10 16.08 18.10
C MET A 9 -26.53 16.57 18.34
N ALA A 10 -27.27 17.00 17.32
CA ALA A 10 -28.61 17.53 17.44
C ALA A 10 -29.75 16.50 17.22
N ASP A 11 -29.42 15.28 16.76
CA ASP A 11 -30.40 14.24 16.39
C ASP A 11 -30.33 12.99 17.29
N ILE A 12 -29.72 13.06 18.47
CA ILE A 12 -29.78 11.96 19.45
C ILE A 12 -31.17 11.96 20.06
N SER A 13 -31.91 10.90 19.80
CA SER A 13 -33.28 10.76 20.35
C SER A 13 -33.25 10.60 21.87
N MET A 14 -34.33 11.03 22.54
CA MET A 14 -34.47 10.91 24.01
C MET A 14 -34.34 9.45 24.48
N SER A 15 -34.59 8.47 23.63
CA SER A 15 -34.38 7.04 23.88
C SER A 15 -32.91 6.64 23.88
N GLU A 16 -32.09 7.22 23.02
CA GLU A 16 -30.63 6.98 22.99
C GLU A 16 -29.91 7.65 24.16
N LEU A 17 -30.39 8.82 24.61
CA LEU A 17 -29.91 9.46 25.85
C LEU A 17 -30.22 8.61 27.08
N ILE A 18 -31.40 7.98 27.14
CA ILE A 18 -31.79 7.08 28.23
C ILE A 18 -31.00 5.76 28.19
N GLU A 19 -30.61 5.28 27.01
CA GLU A 19 -29.71 4.12 26.87
C GLU A 19 -28.27 4.46 27.28
N LEU A 20 -27.74 5.62 26.89
CA LEU A 20 -26.44 6.11 27.35
C LEU A 20 -26.38 6.40 28.86
N GLU A 21 -27.47 6.92 29.46
CA GLU A 21 -27.58 7.04 30.92
C GLU A 21 -27.68 5.66 31.60
N LYS A 22 -28.33 4.68 30.98
CA LYS A 22 -28.34 3.30 31.49
C LYS A 22 -27.01 2.58 31.35
N GLU A 23 -26.25 2.81 30.29
CA GLU A 23 -24.88 2.29 30.15
C GLU A 23 -23.94 2.98 31.13
N ALA A 24 -24.06 4.29 31.35
CA ALA A 24 -23.29 5.02 32.35
C ALA A 24 -23.65 4.59 33.79
N THR A 25 -24.93 4.29 34.06
CA THR A 25 -25.34 3.77 35.39
C THR A 25 -25.03 2.28 35.55
N SER A 26 -24.99 1.46 34.50
CA SER A 26 -24.56 0.06 34.58
C SER A 26 -23.04 -0.08 34.80
N SER A 27 -22.24 0.90 34.40
CA SER A 27 -20.82 0.95 34.76
C SER A 27 -20.59 1.46 36.20
N LEU A 28 -21.58 2.10 36.85
CA LEU A 28 -21.60 2.44 38.24
C LEU A 28 -22.16 1.34 39.17
N ASP A 29 -22.97 0.42 38.61
CA ASP A 29 -23.50 -0.77 39.33
C ASP A 29 -22.41 -1.84 39.62
N GLY A 30 -21.22 -1.73 39.03
CA GLY A 30 -20.02 -2.46 39.43
C GLY A 30 -19.37 -1.97 40.73
N ILE A 31 -19.83 -0.83 41.30
CA ILE A 31 -19.40 -0.26 42.59
C ILE A 31 -20.48 -0.52 43.67
N GLU A 32 -21.21 -1.59 43.60
CA GLU A 32 -21.73 -2.20 44.78
C GLU A 32 -20.59 -2.93 45.53
N LEU A 33 -19.68 -2.14 46.08
CA LEU A 33 -18.93 -2.56 47.24
C LEU A 33 -19.98 -2.97 48.28
N ASN A 34 -20.17 -4.29 48.38
CA ASN A 34 -21.11 -4.93 49.28
C ASN A 34 -21.09 -4.20 50.61
N ASN A 35 -22.11 -3.39 50.93
CA ASN A 35 -22.27 -2.75 52.21
C ASN A 35 -22.19 -3.74 53.41
N LYS A 36 -22.25 -5.05 53.12
CA LYS A 36 -21.99 -6.13 54.07
C LYS A 36 -20.51 -6.30 54.44
N THR A 37 -19.56 -5.92 53.56
CA THR A 37 -18.12 -6.11 53.83
C THR A 37 -17.52 -4.97 54.66
N MET A 38 -18.16 -3.80 54.69
CA MET A 38 -17.77 -2.65 55.48
C MET A 38 -18.59 -2.49 56.78
N GLN A 39 -18.92 -3.58 57.43
CA GLN A 39 -19.56 -3.53 58.76
C GLN A 39 -18.52 -3.44 59.87
N ARG A 40 -18.89 -2.71 60.91
CA ARG A 40 -18.08 -2.58 62.13
C ARG A 40 -17.84 -3.96 62.74
N PRO A 41 -16.61 -4.25 63.23
CA PRO A 41 -16.37 -5.44 64.05
C PRO A 41 -17.31 -5.46 65.26
N GLN A 42 -18.10 -6.49 65.46
CA GLN A 42 -18.99 -6.60 66.62
C GLN A 42 -18.20 -6.91 67.87
N GLU A 43 -18.03 -5.91 68.75
CA GLU A 43 -17.65 -6.12 70.13
C GLU A 43 -18.94 -6.17 70.98
N ASN A 44 -19.22 -7.32 71.54
CA ASN A 44 -20.42 -7.63 72.32
C ASN A 44 -20.31 -7.22 73.81
N ASN A 45 -20.01 -5.93 74.12
CA ASN A 45 -20.03 -5.46 75.50
C ASN A 45 -20.57 -4.03 75.64
N PRO A 46 -21.81 -3.80 76.18
CA PRO A 46 -22.51 -2.53 76.09
C PRO A 46 -22.04 -1.45 77.08
N THR A 47 -20.95 -1.60 77.80
CA THR A 47 -20.47 -0.66 78.85
C THR A 47 -19.03 -0.22 78.74
N LEU A 48 -18.32 -0.60 77.68
CA LEU A 48 -16.93 -0.20 77.43
C LEU A 48 -16.84 0.93 76.41
N ASN A 49 -15.97 1.92 76.68
CA ASN A 49 -15.58 2.92 75.70
C ASN A 49 -14.97 2.22 74.50
N VAL A 50 -15.52 2.45 73.35
CA VAL A 50 -15.01 1.86 72.08
C VAL A 50 -14.33 2.97 71.28
N ASP A 51 -13.03 2.84 71.08
CA ASP A 51 -12.23 3.72 70.25
C ASP A 51 -12.67 3.69 68.81
N ALA A 52 -12.39 4.75 68.04
CA ALA A 52 -12.59 4.78 66.60
C ALA A 52 -11.83 3.64 65.93
N SER A 53 -12.42 2.96 65.02
CA SER A 53 -11.82 1.83 64.28
C SER A 53 -11.80 2.06 62.78
N VAL A 54 -10.84 1.45 62.10
CA VAL A 54 -10.64 1.56 60.67
C VAL A 54 -10.84 0.19 60.01
N LYS A 55 -11.49 0.20 58.87
CA LYS A 55 -11.54 -0.94 57.99
C LYS A 55 -11.11 -0.52 56.58
N VAL A 56 -10.14 -1.26 56.02
CA VAL A 56 -9.66 -1.07 54.67
C VAL A 56 -10.14 -2.26 53.85
N VAL A 57 -10.55 -1.99 52.62
CA VAL A 57 -10.93 -3.00 51.62
C VAL A 57 -10.32 -2.62 50.31
N VAL A 58 -9.53 -3.52 49.76
CA VAL A 58 -8.92 -3.35 48.44
C VAL A 58 -9.86 -3.92 47.35
N SER A 59 -10.00 -3.20 46.25
CA SER A 59 -10.81 -3.63 45.11
C SER A 59 -10.28 -4.94 44.47
N ASP A 60 -11.13 -5.71 43.81
CA ASP A 60 -10.78 -6.98 43.20
C ASP A 60 -9.67 -6.87 42.12
N ASN A 61 -9.58 -5.71 41.48
CA ASN A 61 -8.53 -5.41 40.50
C ASN A 61 -7.24 -4.88 41.14
N HIS A 62 -7.22 -4.72 42.48
CA HIS A 62 -6.11 -4.20 43.29
C HIS A 62 -5.64 -2.79 42.91
N LEU A 63 -6.49 -2.01 42.21
CA LEU A 63 -6.15 -0.63 41.81
C LEU A 63 -6.61 0.42 42.82
N GLU A 64 -7.51 0.09 43.71
CA GLU A 64 -8.04 1.04 44.68
C GLU A 64 -8.09 0.41 46.08
N ALA A 65 -7.76 1.21 47.09
CA ALA A 65 -8.01 0.86 48.48
C ALA A 65 -9.01 1.83 49.10
N ASN A 66 -10.11 1.27 49.54
CA ASN A 66 -11.20 1.99 50.15
C ASN A 66 -11.14 1.84 51.70
N MET A 67 -11.27 2.93 52.40
CA MET A 67 -11.22 3.00 53.88
C MET A 67 -12.56 3.52 54.43
N CYS A 68 -13.04 2.86 55.46
CA CYS A 68 -14.11 3.36 56.30
C CYS A 68 -13.63 3.52 57.75
N VAL A 69 -13.78 4.72 58.31
CA VAL A 69 -13.47 5.00 59.68
C VAL A 69 -14.78 5.04 60.48
N PHE A 70 -14.92 4.15 61.46
CA PHE A 70 -16.09 4.08 62.31
C PHE A 70 -15.96 5.03 63.49
N SER A 71 -17.04 5.74 63.81
CA SER A 71 -17.08 6.69 64.92
C SER A 71 -16.81 6.02 66.28
N PRO A 72 -16.09 6.70 67.21
CA PRO A 72 -15.92 6.21 68.58
C PRO A 72 -17.27 6.17 69.31
N GLN A 73 -17.41 5.27 70.30
CA GLN A 73 -18.61 5.21 71.13
C GLN A 73 -18.27 5.57 72.59
N PHE A 74 -19.19 6.24 73.20
CA PHE A 74 -19.04 6.77 74.54
C PHE A 74 -17.85 7.73 74.65
N SER A 75 -16.85 7.46 75.52
CA SER A 75 -15.63 8.25 75.68
C SER A 75 -14.42 7.65 75.00
N GLY A 76 -14.64 6.90 73.95
CA GLY A 76 -13.58 6.33 73.10
C GLY A 76 -12.73 7.39 72.41
N LYS A 77 -11.48 7.06 72.09
CA LYS A 77 -10.54 7.97 71.43
C LYS A 77 -10.90 8.16 69.96
N ASP A 78 -10.70 9.39 69.45
CA ASP A 78 -10.81 9.73 68.04
C ASP A 78 -9.74 8.99 67.20
N ILE A 79 -9.95 8.90 65.91
CA ILE A 79 -9.01 8.31 64.95
C ILE A 79 -7.78 9.21 64.81
N THR A 80 -6.61 8.57 64.60
CA THR A 80 -5.36 9.25 64.25
C THR A 80 -4.87 8.83 62.89
N VAL A 81 -4.09 9.69 62.23
CA VAL A 81 -3.48 9.41 60.94
C VAL A 81 -2.58 8.15 61.02
N GLU A 82 -1.86 8.00 62.15
CA GLU A 82 -1.00 6.83 62.38
C GLU A 82 -1.80 5.52 62.42
N ALA A 83 -2.99 5.51 63.02
CA ALA A 83 -3.86 4.33 63.06
C ALA A 83 -4.38 3.97 61.66
N MET A 84 -4.73 4.97 60.82
CA MET A 84 -5.13 4.77 59.46
C MET A 84 -3.96 4.23 58.58
N ARG A 85 -2.75 4.80 58.76
CA ARG A 85 -1.55 4.27 58.07
C ARG A 85 -1.22 2.84 58.50
N GLN A 86 -1.41 2.51 59.79
CA GLN A 86 -1.20 1.15 60.26
C GLN A 86 -2.21 0.17 59.63
N ALA A 87 -3.48 0.55 59.53
CA ALA A 87 -4.50 -0.26 58.90
C ALA A 87 -4.22 -0.49 57.40
N LEU A 88 -3.68 0.53 56.67
CA LEU A 88 -3.22 0.36 55.28
C LEU A 88 -2.03 -0.62 55.19
N LYS A 89 -1.08 -0.53 56.10
CA LYS A 89 0.06 -1.48 56.16
C LYS A 89 -0.38 -2.90 56.48
N ASP A 90 -1.34 -3.08 57.37
CA ASP A 90 -1.87 -4.40 57.77
C ASP A 90 -2.54 -5.08 56.55
N GLU A 91 -3.17 -4.29 55.65
CA GLU A 91 -3.74 -4.73 54.37
C GLU A 91 -2.72 -4.67 53.23
N HIS A 92 -1.41 -4.45 53.51
CA HIS A 92 -0.30 -4.43 52.55
C HIS A 92 -0.39 -3.33 51.48
N VAL A 93 -1.17 -2.28 51.70
CA VAL A 93 -1.27 -1.12 50.82
C VAL A 93 -0.05 -0.23 51.02
N VAL A 94 0.77 -0.06 49.95
CA VAL A 94 2.05 0.68 50.03
C VAL A 94 2.21 1.72 48.93
N TYR A 95 1.34 1.70 47.92
CA TYR A 95 1.44 2.61 46.77
C TYR A 95 0.19 3.45 46.56
N GLY A 96 0.41 4.70 46.12
CA GLY A 96 -0.64 5.63 45.74
C GLY A 96 -1.52 6.11 46.90
N ILE A 97 -1.00 6.09 48.14
CA ILE A 97 -1.71 6.54 49.34
C ILE A 97 -1.86 8.07 49.29
N ASP A 98 -3.08 8.54 49.44
CA ASP A 98 -3.42 9.96 49.56
C ASP A 98 -3.28 10.43 51.01
N GLU A 99 -2.10 10.92 51.35
CA GLU A 99 -1.79 11.40 52.72
C GLU A 99 -2.60 12.63 53.09
N GLU A 100 -2.91 13.52 52.14
CA GLU A 100 -3.71 14.73 52.38
C GLU A 100 -5.13 14.34 52.80
N LEU A 101 -5.72 13.36 52.13
CA LEU A 101 -7.04 12.82 52.44
C LEU A 101 -7.05 12.15 53.82
N LEU A 102 -6.00 11.41 54.23
CA LEU A 102 -5.90 10.83 55.57
C LEU A 102 -5.87 11.91 56.64
N GLU A 103 -5.12 12.99 56.44
CA GLU A 103 -5.08 14.15 57.35
C GLU A 103 -6.44 14.85 57.41
N GLU A 104 -7.13 15.03 56.31
CA GLU A 104 -8.46 15.60 56.22
C GLU A 104 -9.50 14.78 57.00
N ILE A 105 -9.49 13.44 56.81
CA ILE A 105 -10.38 12.52 57.52
C ILE A 105 -10.19 12.62 59.04
N ALA A 106 -8.94 12.68 59.52
CA ALA A 106 -8.63 12.80 60.94
C ALA A 106 -9.01 14.17 61.52
N ALA A 107 -8.67 15.27 60.82
CA ALA A 107 -8.92 16.64 61.28
C ALA A 107 -10.41 16.96 61.33
N ASN A 108 -11.16 16.58 60.32
CA ASN A 108 -12.59 16.87 60.22
C ASN A 108 -13.49 15.78 60.81
N LYS A 109 -12.91 14.71 61.38
CA LYS A 109 -13.63 13.58 62.00
C LYS A 109 -14.68 13.00 61.06
N LEU A 110 -14.26 12.66 59.81
CA LEU A 110 -15.15 12.15 58.77
C LEU A 110 -15.43 10.67 58.98
N TYR A 111 -16.32 10.36 59.90
CA TYR A 111 -16.71 9.00 60.26
C TYR A 111 -17.84 8.43 59.39
N ASP A 112 -17.93 7.10 59.37
CA ASP A 112 -19.00 6.31 58.79
C ASP A 112 -19.25 6.58 57.29
N LYS A 113 -18.16 6.97 56.59
CA LYS A 113 -18.12 7.17 55.13
C LYS A 113 -16.97 6.38 54.50
N ILE A 114 -17.13 5.97 53.26
CA ILE A 114 -16.11 5.28 52.49
C ILE A 114 -15.33 6.31 51.69
N PHE A 115 -13.99 6.25 51.79
CA PHE A 115 -13.06 7.08 51.06
C PHE A 115 -12.07 6.21 50.30
N THR A 116 -11.78 6.52 49.05
CA THR A 116 -10.68 5.88 48.30
C THR A 116 -9.38 6.56 48.73
N VAL A 117 -8.60 5.88 49.57
CA VAL A 117 -7.40 6.42 50.23
C VAL A 117 -6.11 6.01 49.55
N ALA A 118 -6.16 5.10 48.59
CA ALA A 118 -5.01 4.78 47.76
C ALA A 118 -5.49 4.38 46.35
N SER A 119 -4.72 4.82 45.33
CA SER A 119 -5.03 4.56 43.94
C SER A 119 -3.77 4.14 43.19
N GLY A 120 -3.84 3.00 42.52
CA GLY A 120 -2.90 2.57 41.49
C GLY A 120 -3.33 3.04 40.13
N TYR A 121 -2.65 2.54 39.10
CA TYR A 121 -3.05 2.77 37.70
C TYR A 121 -2.92 1.47 36.91
N ALA A 122 -3.86 1.27 35.99
CA ALA A 122 -3.91 0.07 35.16
C ALA A 122 -2.80 0.07 34.11
N ALA A 123 -2.35 -1.12 33.72
CA ALA A 123 -1.51 -1.24 32.53
C ALA A 123 -2.29 -0.88 31.27
N VAL A 124 -1.62 -0.27 30.29
CA VAL A 124 -2.18 0.02 28.96
C VAL A 124 -1.64 -1.03 28.00
N ASP A 125 -2.52 -1.86 27.47
CA ASP A 125 -2.14 -2.88 26.51
C ASP A 125 -1.55 -2.29 25.22
N GLY A 126 -0.61 -3.00 24.61
CA GLY A 126 0.00 -2.60 23.35
C GLY A 126 -0.96 -2.72 22.16
N GLU A 127 -0.80 -1.83 21.20
CA GLU A 127 -1.53 -1.88 19.95
C GLU A 127 -0.95 -2.94 19.00
N ASN A 128 -1.83 -3.66 18.29
CA ASN A 128 -1.40 -4.61 17.26
C ASN A 128 -0.77 -3.87 16.08
N GLY A 129 0.30 -4.44 15.56
CA GLY A 129 0.89 -3.97 14.33
C GLY A 129 -0.07 -4.12 13.14
N ARG A 130 0.09 -3.29 12.14
CA ARG A 130 -0.78 -3.24 10.96
C ARG A 130 0.00 -2.94 9.68
N VAL A 131 -0.55 -3.37 8.54
CA VAL A 131 -0.01 -3.06 7.21
C VAL A 131 -0.91 -2.03 6.55
N LYS A 132 -0.30 -0.96 6.05
CA LYS A 132 -0.97 0.08 5.26
C LYS A 132 -0.59 -0.11 3.80
N ASN A 133 -1.48 -0.71 3.02
CA ASN A 133 -1.28 -0.91 1.59
C ASN A 133 -1.42 0.42 0.84
N LEU A 134 -0.51 0.68 -0.10
CA LEU A 134 -0.55 1.85 -0.99
C LEU A 134 -1.21 1.53 -2.34
N PHE A 135 -1.42 0.24 -2.62
CA PHE A 135 -2.12 -0.26 -3.80
C PHE A 135 -3.40 -0.98 -3.39
N ASP A 136 -4.40 -0.90 -4.27
CA ASP A 136 -5.66 -1.59 -4.07
C ASP A 136 -5.46 -3.12 -4.19
N THR A 137 -5.84 -3.86 -3.14
CA THR A 137 -5.77 -5.32 -3.08
C THR A 137 -6.99 -6.01 -3.68
N ASP A 138 -8.11 -5.28 -3.81
CA ASP A 138 -9.40 -5.77 -4.33
C ASP A 138 -9.70 -5.24 -5.74
N LYS A 139 -8.72 -5.30 -6.63
CA LYS A 139 -8.79 -4.69 -7.95
C LYS A 139 -9.96 -5.22 -8.77
N LYS A 140 -10.93 -4.38 -9.04
CA LYS A 140 -11.98 -4.63 -10.05
C LYS A 140 -11.50 -4.11 -11.40
N LEU A 141 -11.71 -4.91 -12.45
CA LEU A 141 -11.49 -4.48 -13.82
C LEU A 141 -12.51 -3.38 -14.16
N VAL A 142 -12.09 -2.15 -14.16
CA VAL A 142 -12.92 -1.01 -14.50
C VAL A 142 -12.23 -0.23 -15.60
N PRO A 143 -12.88 0.01 -16.75
CA PRO A 143 -12.32 0.82 -17.82
C PRO A 143 -11.93 2.22 -17.30
N ARG A 144 -10.82 2.74 -17.80
CA ARG A 144 -10.29 4.03 -17.37
C ARG A 144 -11.22 5.17 -17.78
N LYS A 145 -11.62 5.98 -16.83
CA LYS A 145 -12.27 7.26 -17.10
C LYS A 145 -11.24 8.32 -17.46
N LEU A 146 -11.43 8.98 -18.58
CA LEU A 146 -10.62 10.11 -19.02
C LEU A 146 -11.06 11.41 -18.33
N GLU A 147 -10.22 12.44 -18.38
CA GLU A 147 -10.49 13.74 -17.73
C GLU A 147 -11.72 14.46 -18.32
N ASP A 148 -12.07 14.18 -19.58
CA ASP A 148 -13.26 14.70 -20.27
C ASP A 148 -14.56 13.97 -19.90
N GLY A 149 -14.49 12.97 -19.02
CA GLY A 149 -15.63 12.14 -18.59
C GLY A 149 -15.94 10.96 -19.51
N SER A 150 -15.25 10.81 -20.65
CA SER A 150 -15.36 9.64 -21.52
C SER A 150 -14.68 8.42 -20.90
N VAL A 151 -15.02 7.22 -21.39
CA VAL A 151 -14.49 5.95 -20.88
C VAL A 151 -13.61 5.31 -21.96
N ASP A 152 -12.34 5.09 -21.63
CA ASP A 152 -11.45 4.34 -22.51
C ASP A 152 -11.62 2.83 -22.27
N TYR A 153 -12.41 2.19 -23.13
CA TYR A 153 -12.62 0.75 -23.10
C TYR A 153 -11.41 -0.06 -23.59
N ARG A 154 -10.36 0.59 -24.10
CA ARG A 154 -9.12 -0.07 -24.49
C ARG A 154 -8.10 -0.14 -23.36
N ASP A 155 -8.26 0.64 -22.29
CA ASP A 155 -7.47 0.55 -21.05
C ASP A 155 -8.34 -0.05 -19.94
N LEU A 156 -8.25 -1.36 -19.74
CA LEU A 156 -9.02 -2.09 -18.74
C LEU A 156 -8.34 -2.14 -17.38
N GLY A 157 -7.22 -1.46 -17.21
CA GLY A 157 -6.47 -1.43 -15.97
C GLY A 157 -5.99 -2.82 -15.48
N LEU A 158 -5.76 -3.77 -16.38
CA LEU A 158 -5.32 -5.14 -16.07
C LEU A 158 -3.98 -5.18 -15.32
N ILE A 159 -3.13 -4.19 -15.55
CA ILE A 159 -1.75 -4.15 -15.08
C ILE A 159 -1.57 -3.04 -14.05
N VAL A 160 -0.97 -3.35 -12.92
CA VAL A 160 -0.45 -2.38 -11.95
C VAL A 160 1.05 -2.31 -12.12
N ASN A 161 1.52 -1.39 -12.94
CA ASN A 161 2.95 -1.22 -13.15
C ASN A 161 3.63 -0.63 -11.92
N VAL A 162 4.68 -1.30 -11.45
CA VAL A 162 5.61 -0.81 -10.45
C VAL A 162 7.04 -0.85 -10.99
N ARG A 163 7.86 0.10 -10.55
CA ARG A 163 9.28 0.17 -10.87
C ARG A 163 10.12 -0.32 -9.70
N VAL A 164 11.36 -0.66 -9.98
CA VAL A 164 12.34 -0.97 -8.91
C VAL A 164 12.36 0.17 -7.89
N ASN A 165 12.34 -0.19 -6.60
CA ASN A 165 12.27 0.71 -5.44
C ASN A 165 10.95 1.47 -5.25
N ASP A 166 9.88 1.16 -5.99
CA ASP A 166 8.57 1.71 -5.66
C ASP A 166 8.08 1.13 -4.32
N LEU A 167 7.57 2.00 -3.46
CA LEU A 167 7.02 1.63 -2.16
C LEU A 167 5.65 0.97 -2.35
N ILE A 168 5.51 -0.28 -1.85
CA ILE A 168 4.29 -1.09 -1.99
C ILE A 168 3.38 -0.91 -0.78
N CYS A 169 3.92 -1.04 0.43
CA CYS A 169 3.17 -0.87 1.67
C CYS A 169 4.07 -0.39 2.81
N GLU A 170 3.44 0.22 3.81
CA GLU A 170 4.06 0.58 5.09
C GLU A 170 3.62 -0.43 6.15
N ILE A 171 4.56 -0.83 7.01
CA ILE A 171 4.36 -1.78 8.09
C ILE A 171 4.53 -1.02 9.39
N VAL A 172 3.45 -0.89 10.14
CA VAL A 172 3.46 -0.29 11.47
C VAL A 172 3.66 -1.43 12.47
N PRO A 173 4.77 -1.43 13.22
CA PRO A 173 5.02 -2.47 14.22
C PRO A 173 4.03 -2.38 15.37
N GLU A 174 3.94 -3.45 16.12
CA GLU A 174 3.20 -3.49 17.38
C GLU A 174 3.89 -2.66 18.45
N THR A 175 3.13 -2.24 19.48
CA THR A 175 3.66 -1.59 20.67
C THR A 175 3.69 -2.55 21.87
N GLN A 176 4.60 -2.31 22.80
CA GLN A 176 4.74 -3.16 24.01
C GLN A 176 3.68 -2.83 25.07
N GLY A 177 3.01 -1.67 24.94
CA GLY A 177 2.14 -1.14 25.99
C GLY A 177 2.91 -0.47 27.12
N GLU A 178 2.18 -0.02 28.15
CA GLU A 178 2.72 0.69 29.31
C GLU A 178 2.38 -0.09 30.58
N GLU A 179 3.36 -0.24 31.45
CA GLU A 179 3.19 -0.94 32.73
C GLU A 179 2.25 -0.16 33.64
N GLY A 180 1.43 -0.87 34.40
CA GLY A 180 0.62 -0.35 35.48
C GLY A 180 1.25 -0.65 36.84
N MET A 181 0.62 -0.13 37.92
CA MET A 181 1.01 -0.42 39.30
C MET A 181 -0.23 -0.53 40.18
N ASN A 182 -0.31 -1.59 40.96
CA ASN A 182 -1.38 -1.77 41.93
C ASN A 182 -1.07 -1.09 43.28
N VAL A 183 -2.06 -1.04 44.17
CA VAL A 183 -1.89 -0.44 45.50
C VAL A 183 -0.93 -1.19 46.43
N TYR A 184 -0.53 -2.41 46.09
CA TYR A 184 0.50 -3.19 46.78
C TYR A 184 1.92 -2.86 46.29
N GLY A 185 2.07 -1.92 45.32
CA GLY A 185 3.36 -1.58 44.72
C GLY A 185 3.88 -2.62 43.74
N GLN A 186 3.02 -3.52 43.27
CA GLN A 186 3.38 -4.52 42.27
C GLN A 186 3.11 -3.98 40.87
N VAL A 187 4.07 -4.19 39.97
CA VAL A 187 3.94 -3.83 38.56
C VAL A 187 2.91 -4.73 37.87
N ILE A 188 1.99 -4.14 37.13
CA ILE A 188 1.03 -4.83 36.28
C ILE A 188 1.59 -4.79 34.86
N ALA A 189 2.01 -5.95 34.34
CA ALA A 189 2.55 -6.05 32.99
C ALA A 189 1.43 -5.88 31.94
N PRO A 190 1.64 -5.04 30.91
CA PRO A 190 0.72 -4.92 29.78
C PRO A 190 0.78 -6.17 28.91
N ARG A 191 -0.24 -6.40 28.11
CA ARG A 191 -0.21 -7.37 27.02
C ARG A 191 0.43 -6.72 25.80
N PRO A 192 1.55 -7.25 25.27
CA PRO A 192 2.14 -6.70 24.06
C PRO A 192 1.20 -6.89 22.87
N GLY A 193 1.21 -5.95 21.96
CA GLY A 193 0.52 -6.05 20.68
C GLY A 193 1.07 -7.24 19.86
N ARG A 194 0.29 -7.68 18.87
CA ARG A 194 0.70 -8.76 17.95
C ARG A 194 1.46 -8.17 16.77
N PRO A 195 2.56 -8.78 16.31
CA PRO A 195 3.27 -8.35 15.13
C PRO A 195 2.38 -8.46 13.88
N PRO A 196 2.52 -7.54 12.91
CA PRO A 196 1.75 -7.59 11.68
C PRO A 196 2.28 -8.71 10.78
N LEU A 197 1.37 -9.31 9.98
CA LEU A 197 1.78 -10.24 8.94
C LEU A 197 2.37 -9.45 7.76
N VAL A 198 3.69 -9.57 7.57
CA VAL A 198 4.40 -8.90 6.48
C VAL A 198 4.01 -9.53 5.13
N PRO A 199 3.42 -8.77 4.18
CA PRO A 199 2.92 -9.32 2.92
C PRO A 199 4.03 -9.45 1.85
N GLN A 200 5.23 -9.89 2.23
CA GLN A 200 6.36 -10.06 1.32
C GLN A 200 6.19 -11.29 0.43
N GLY A 201 6.31 -11.09 -0.88
CA GLY A 201 6.26 -12.13 -1.91
C GLY A 201 7.45 -12.08 -2.86
N SER A 202 7.28 -12.65 -4.07
CA SER A 202 8.34 -12.70 -5.08
C SER A 202 8.67 -11.30 -5.61
N ASN A 203 9.96 -11.03 -5.82
CA ASN A 203 10.48 -9.77 -6.35
C ASN A 203 10.03 -8.54 -5.53
N THR A 204 9.89 -8.72 -4.20
CA THR A 204 9.70 -7.65 -3.23
C THR A 204 10.78 -7.69 -2.17
N VAL A 205 11.19 -6.55 -1.65
CA VAL A 205 12.24 -6.43 -0.64
C VAL A 205 11.76 -5.57 0.53
N LEU A 206 12.04 -6.05 1.73
CA LEU A 206 11.76 -5.34 2.97
C LEU A 206 12.89 -4.36 3.26
N SER A 207 12.57 -3.17 3.77
CA SER A 207 13.56 -2.23 4.29
C SER A 207 14.36 -2.82 5.46
N ALA A 208 15.53 -2.30 5.73
CA ALA A 208 16.41 -2.79 6.79
C ALA A 208 15.78 -2.68 8.20
N ASP A 209 14.90 -1.69 8.39
CA ASP A 209 14.14 -1.47 9.63
C ASP A 209 12.82 -2.27 9.70
N GLY A 210 12.48 -3.01 8.63
CA GLY A 210 11.27 -3.81 8.56
C GLY A 210 9.97 -3.03 8.41
N THR A 211 10.02 -1.71 8.22
CA THR A 211 8.83 -0.84 8.22
C THR A 211 8.25 -0.59 6.83
N LYS A 212 8.94 -0.96 5.76
CA LYS A 212 8.53 -0.67 4.38
C LYS A 212 8.80 -1.84 3.46
N LEU A 213 7.89 -2.11 2.54
CA LEU A 213 8.05 -3.11 1.49
C LEU A 213 8.16 -2.41 0.13
N PHE A 214 9.21 -2.75 -0.61
CA PHE A 214 9.52 -2.18 -1.93
C PHE A 214 9.48 -3.23 -3.03
N ALA A 215 9.26 -2.79 -4.27
CA ALA A 215 9.47 -3.61 -5.45
C ALA A 215 10.97 -3.80 -5.70
N ALA A 216 11.43 -5.05 -5.82
CA ALA A 216 12.82 -5.38 -6.17
C ALA A 216 13.06 -5.36 -7.68
N GLU A 217 11.98 -5.53 -8.47
CA GLU A 217 12.00 -5.56 -9.94
C GLU A 217 10.87 -4.69 -10.49
N SER A 218 11.04 -4.23 -11.75
CA SER A 218 9.95 -3.57 -12.47
C SER A 218 9.00 -4.60 -13.08
N GLY A 219 7.69 -4.40 -12.91
CA GLY A 219 6.71 -5.36 -13.42
C GLY A 219 5.28 -5.05 -12.98
N ASN A 220 4.43 -6.08 -13.03
CA ASN A 220 3.05 -6.02 -12.56
C ASN A 220 2.95 -6.43 -11.10
N LEU A 221 2.45 -5.54 -10.26
CA LEU A 221 2.17 -5.84 -8.86
C LEU A 221 0.88 -6.64 -8.74
N VAL A 222 0.97 -7.82 -8.13
CA VAL A 222 -0.14 -8.74 -7.90
C VAL A 222 -0.22 -9.08 -6.42
N TYR A 223 -1.40 -8.88 -5.82
CA TYR A 223 -1.67 -9.33 -4.47
C TYR A 223 -2.37 -10.68 -4.51
N MET A 224 -1.72 -11.73 -4.01
CA MET A 224 -2.23 -13.09 -4.03
C MET A 224 -1.77 -13.88 -2.81
N GLY A 225 -2.70 -14.58 -2.18
CA GLY A 225 -2.39 -15.39 -0.98
C GLY A 225 -1.86 -14.56 0.19
N GLY A 226 -2.32 -13.31 0.36
CA GLY A 226 -1.87 -12.42 1.43
C GLY A 226 -0.49 -11.78 1.19
N ARG A 227 0.07 -11.87 -0.03
CA ARG A 227 1.41 -11.37 -0.37
C ARG A 227 1.40 -10.54 -1.64
N PHE A 228 2.25 -9.53 -1.68
CA PHE A 228 2.54 -8.77 -2.88
C PHE A 228 3.65 -9.44 -3.68
N ASN A 229 3.38 -9.72 -4.95
CA ASN A 229 4.34 -10.30 -5.89
C ASN A 229 4.52 -9.36 -7.07
N VAL A 230 5.75 -9.14 -7.53
CA VAL A 230 6.01 -8.42 -8.77
C VAL A 230 6.33 -9.43 -9.88
N VAL A 231 5.46 -9.49 -10.88
CA VAL A 231 5.57 -10.38 -12.04
C VAL A 231 6.26 -9.62 -13.16
N THR A 232 7.42 -10.11 -13.62
CA THR A 232 8.24 -9.44 -14.63
C THR A 232 7.89 -9.80 -16.08
N THR A 233 7.06 -10.85 -16.27
CA THR A 233 6.59 -11.29 -17.58
C THR A 233 5.07 -11.32 -17.60
N PHE A 234 4.46 -10.57 -18.50
CA PHE A 234 3.01 -10.57 -18.69
C PHE A 234 2.63 -11.49 -19.87
N GLN A 235 2.00 -12.62 -19.54
CA GLN A 235 1.61 -13.62 -20.54
C GLN A 235 0.11 -13.54 -20.84
N ILE A 236 -0.24 -13.44 -22.11
CA ILE A 236 -1.60 -13.40 -22.62
C ILE A 236 -1.81 -14.63 -23.52
N SER A 237 -2.81 -15.45 -23.19
CA SER A 237 -3.10 -16.69 -23.91
C SER A 237 -4.08 -16.52 -25.07
N SER A 238 -4.77 -15.38 -25.13
CA SER A 238 -5.74 -14.99 -26.17
C SER A 238 -5.16 -13.94 -27.12
N ASP A 239 -5.98 -13.50 -28.06
CA ASP A 239 -5.70 -12.36 -28.92
C ASP A 239 -5.77 -11.04 -28.11
N ILE A 240 -5.09 -10.02 -28.61
CA ILE A 240 -5.28 -8.63 -28.20
C ILE A 240 -6.40 -8.05 -29.06
N ASP A 241 -7.54 -7.87 -28.43
CA ASP A 241 -8.80 -7.42 -29.03
C ASP A 241 -9.56 -6.49 -28.07
N VAL A 242 -10.82 -6.20 -28.36
CA VAL A 242 -11.71 -5.37 -27.51
C VAL A 242 -11.84 -5.91 -26.08
N LYS A 243 -11.68 -7.22 -25.86
CA LYS A 243 -11.80 -7.84 -24.53
C LYS A 243 -10.53 -7.70 -23.71
N THR A 244 -9.38 -7.74 -24.40
CA THR A 244 -8.07 -7.63 -23.74
C THR A 244 -7.63 -6.17 -23.59
N GLY A 245 -7.96 -5.34 -24.59
CA GLY A 245 -7.56 -3.93 -24.64
C GLY A 245 -6.09 -3.72 -24.99
N ASN A 246 -5.63 -2.48 -24.87
CA ASN A 246 -4.23 -2.12 -25.05
C ASN A 246 -3.38 -2.63 -23.87
N ILE A 247 -2.15 -3.02 -24.18
CA ILE A 247 -1.18 -3.50 -23.18
C ILE A 247 -0.07 -2.46 -23.02
N ASN A 248 0.16 -2.02 -21.80
CA ASN A 248 1.31 -1.21 -21.42
C ASN A 248 1.96 -1.83 -20.18
N PHE A 249 3.12 -2.47 -20.38
CA PHE A 249 3.80 -3.22 -19.34
C PHE A 249 5.29 -2.89 -19.28
N LEU A 250 5.85 -2.77 -18.06
CA LEU A 250 7.26 -2.40 -17.87
C LEU A 250 8.25 -3.56 -18.05
N GLY A 251 7.79 -4.80 -18.10
CA GLY A 251 8.61 -6.01 -18.29
C GLY A 251 8.45 -6.62 -19.68
N ASP A 252 8.52 -7.96 -19.75
CA ASP A 252 8.40 -8.77 -20.96
C ASP A 252 6.94 -9.11 -21.26
N VAL A 253 6.49 -8.93 -22.50
CA VAL A 253 5.13 -9.26 -22.94
C VAL A 253 5.17 -10.48 -23.88
N VAL A 254 4.40 -11.51 -23.53
CA VAL A 254 4.28 -12.74 -24.33
C VAL A 254 2.81 -12.95 -24.72
N ILE A 255 2.50 -12.84 -25.99
CA ILE A 255 1.17 -13.03 -26.57
C ILE A 255 1.15 -14.33 -27.36
N LYS A 256 0.33 -15.30 -26.94
CA LYS A 256 0.14 -16.56 -27.66
C LYS A 256 -0.80 -16.42 -28.85
N GLY A 257 -1.70 -15.47 -28.80
CA GLY A 257 -2.62 -15.13 -29.88
C GLY A 257 -2.04 -14.10 -30.86
N SER A 258 -2.93 -13.41 -31.54
CA SER A 258 -2.69 -12.34 -32.51
C SER A 258 -2.96 -10.97 -31.94
N VAL A 259 -2.45 -9.90 -32.55
CA VAL A 259 -2.79 -8.52 -32.24
C VAL A 259 -3.66 -7.94 -33.34
N GLN A 260 -4.87 -7.54 -33.02
CA GLN A 260 -5.87 -7.06 -33.97
C GLN A 260 -5.72 -5.56 -34.25
N GLU A 261 -6.40 -5.12 -35.29
CA GLU A 261 -6.39 -3.74 -35.77
C GLU A 261 -6.83 -2.73 -34.73
N GLY A 262 -6.07 -1.64 -34.63
CA GLY A 262 -6.36 -0.52 -33.75
C GLY A 262 -5.90 -0.72 -32.29
N PHE A 263 -5.25 -1.84 -31.99
CA PHE A 263 -4.68 -2.07 -30.65
C PHE A 263 -3.18 -1.79 -30.60
N SER A 264 -2.71 -1.50 -29.38
CA SER A 264 -1.30 -1.22 -29.11
C SER A 264 -0.75 -2.10 -27.98
N VAL A 265 0.49 -2.52 -28.14
CA VAL A 265 1.25 -3.24 -27.12
C VAL A 265 2.56 -2.51 -26.88
N THR A 266 2.76 -2.07 -25.66
CA THR A 266 4.00 -1.41 -25.23
C THR A 266 4.66 -2.24 -24.13
N ALA A 267 5.95 -2.57 -24.32
CA ALA A 267 6.76 -3.28 -23.34
C ALA A 267 8.02 -2.51 -22.96
N GLY A 268 8.36 -2.50 -21.69
CA GLY A 268 9.62 -1.94 -21.19
C GLY A 268 10.83 -2.83 -21.49
N LYS A 269 10.62 -4.13 -21.83
CA LYS A 269 11.66 -5.06 -22.22
C LYS A 269 11.34 -5.63 -23.59
N THR A 270 10.87 -6.84 -23.70
CA THR A 270 10.67 -7.55 -24.96
C THR A 270 9.19 -7.81 -25.28
N ILE A 271 8.88 -7.96 -26.57
CA ILE A 271 7.57 -8.42 -27.04
C ILE A 271 7.73 -9.69 -27.86
N THR A 272 6.99 -10.74 -27.51
CA THR A 272 6.87 -11.94 -28.28
C THR A 272 5.43 -12.20 -28.67
N VAL A 273 5.11 -12.23 -29.96
CA VAL A 273 3.78 -12.57 -30.50
C VAL A 273 3.88 -13.88 -31.24
N SER A 274 3.07 -14.88 -30.88
CA SER A 274 3.03 -16.17 -31.56
C SER A 274 2.07 -16.18 -32.77
N GLY A 275 1.04 -15.33 -32.73
CA GLY A 275 0.08 -15.12 -33.82
C GLY A 275 0.53 -14.08 -34.85
N MET A 276 -0.43 -13.48 -35.55
CA MET A 276 -0.24 -12.41 -36.52
C MET A 276 -0.45 -11.04 -35.87
N VAL A 277 0.10 -10.01 -36.49
CA VAL A 277 -0.12 -8.60 -36.10
C VAL A 277 -0.73 -7.89 -37.31
N THR A 278 -1.93 -7.33 -37.13
CA THR A 278 -2.67 -6.70 -38.24
C THR A 278 -3.17 -5.32 -37.80
N GLY A 279 -2.79 -4.25 -38.51
CA GLY A 279 -3.25 -2.87 -38.28
C GLY A 279 -2.95 -2.37 -36.87
N ALA A 280 -1.91 -2.85 -36.20
CA ALA A 280 -1.61 -2.64 -34.78
C ALA A 280 -0.25 -1.95 -34.58
N THR A 281 0.00 -1.52 -33.35
CA THR A 281 1.27 -0.90 -32.96
C THR A 281 1.97 -1.71 -31.89
N LEU A 282 3.21 -2.14 -32.14
CA LEU A 282 4.08 -2.77 -31.17
C LEU A 282 5.27 -1.85 -30.86
N THR A 283 5.49 -1.56 -29.60
CA THR A 283 6.61 -0.72 -29.14
C THR A 283 7.33 -1.42 -27.98
N ALA A 284 8.64 -1.63 -28.11
CA ALA A 284 9.47 -2.21 -27.05
C ALA A 284 10.77 -1.43 -26.87
N GLN A 285 11.38 -1.49 -25.69
CA GLN A 285 12.75 -1.05 -25.51
C GLN A 285 13.76 -2.09 -26.01
N GLY A 286 13.48 -3.37 -25.81
CA GLY A 286 14.27 -4.51 -26.25
C GLY A 286 13.70 -5.19 -27.50
N ASP A 287 13.96 -6.50 -27.64
CA ASP A 287 13.64 -7.28 -28.83
C ASP A 287 12.13 -7.42 -29.08
N ILE A 288 11.73 -7.38 -30.34
CA ILE A 288 10.39 -7.73 -30.80
C ILE A 288 10.45 -8.95 -31.70
N THR A 289 9.71 -10.01 -31.36
CA THR A 289 9.60 -11.22 -32.13
C THR A 289 8.15 -11.51 -32.50
N VAL A 290 7.83 -11.52 -33.80
CA VAL A 290 6.54 -11.97 -34.29
C VAL A 290 6.78 -13.26 -35.10
N LYS A 291 6.29 -14.40 -34.59
CA LYS A 291 6.54 -15.72 -35.20
C LYS A 291 5.85 -15.92 -36.54
N ASN A 292 4.77 -15.20 -36.76
CA ASN A 292 3.99 -15.18 -37.99
C ASN A 292 4.15 -13.86 -38.76
N GLY A 293 3.14 -13.46 -39.51
CA GLY A 293 3.17 -12.26 -40.32
C GLY A 293 2.77 -10.97 -39.58
N VAL A 294 3.23 -9.89 -40.18
CA VAL A 294 2.87 -8.51 -39.78
C VAL A 294 2.23 -7.84 -41.01
N PHE A 295 1.11 -7.17 -40.82
CA PHE A 295 0.33 -6.53 -41.89
C PHE A 295 -0.11 -5.13 -41.50
N ALA A 296 0.19 -4.16 -42.35
CA ALA A 296 -0.23 -2.77 -42.20
C ALA A 296 -0.03 -2.19 -40.77
N SER A 297 1.06 -2.58 -40.12
CA SER A 297 1.31 -2.33 -38.70
C SER A 297 2.56 -1.48 -38.48
N ALA A 298 2.68 -0.89 -37.29
CA ALA A 298 3.85 -0.15 -36.85
C ALA A 298 4.62 -0.98 -35.80
N ILE A 299 5.88 -1.33 -36.10
CA ILE A 299 6.73 -2.08 -35.19
C ILE A 299 7.96 -1.24 -34.84
N GLN A 300 8.13 -0.94 -33.56
CA GLN A 300 9.23 -0.11 -33.10
C GLN A 300 9.97 -0.74 -31.90
N SER A 301 11.26 -1.00 -32.10
CA SER A 301 12.17 -1.32 -30.99
C SER A 301 13.16 -0.19 -30.78
N GLN A 302 13.38 0.19 -29.52
CA GLN A 302 14.28 1.30 -29.21
C GLN A 302 15.76 0.89 -29.32
N TYR A 303 16.11 -0.29 -28.79
CA TYR A 303 17.51 -0.76 -28.71
C TYR A 303 17.67 -2.23 -29.18
N GLY A 304 16.59 -3.00 -29.24
CA GLY A 304 16.64 -4.42 -29.51
C GLY A 304 16.49 -4.74 -31.00
N ASN A 305 16.53 -6.03 -31.32
CA ASN A 305 16.34 -6.55 -32.64
C ASN A 305 14.85 -6.80 -32.93
N ILE A 306 14.50 -6.77 -34.22
CA ILE A 306 13.16 -7.11 -34.68
C ILE A 306 13.27 -8.39 -35.53
N ASN A 307 12.53 -9.44 -35.13
CA ASN A 307 12.44 -10.71 -35.86
C ASN A 307 10.98 -10.94 -36.26
N ILE A 308 10.68 -10.92 -37.54
CA ILE A 308 9.35 -11.21 -38.07
C ILE A 308 9.44 -12.25 -39.19
N ALA A 309 8.46 -13.14 -39.27
CA ALA A 309 8.46 -14.12 -40.32
C ALA A 309 8.32 -13.41 -41.68
N PHE A 310 7.29 -12.61 -41.86
CA PHE A 310 7.12 -11.77 -43.05
C PHE A 310 6.34 -10.49 -42.70
N GLY A 311 6.55 -9.43 -43.48
CA GLY A 311 5.91 -8.13 -43.31
C GLY A 311 5.32 -7.61 -44.62
N GLU A 312 4.11 -7.00 -44.54
CA GLU A 312 3.44 -6.39 -45.67
C GLU A 312 2.84 -5.05 -45.30
N ASN A 313 3.26 -3.99 -45.99
CA ASN A 313 2.80 -2.62 -45.80
C ASN A 313 3.06 -2.06 -44.39
N ASP A 314 4.14 -2.51 -43.75
CA ASP A 314 4.48 -2.19 -42.39
C ASP A 314 5.42 -0.99 -42.30
N THR A 315 5.40 -0.33 -41.15
CA THR A 315 6.43 0.63 -40.73
C THR A 315 7.28 0.01 -39.64
N ILE A 316 8.57 -0.24 -39.92
CA ILE A 316 9.49 -0.94 -39.04
C ILE A 316 10.66 -0.03 -38.67
N THR A 317 10.88 0.18 -37.41
CA THR A 317 11.97 1.05 -36.92
C THR A 317 12.70 0.37 -35.78
N THR A 318 14.05 0.30 -35.84
CA THR A 318 14.89 -0.14 -34.72
C THR A 318 16.32 0.38 -34.85
N ARG A 319 16.99 0.51 -33.69
CA ARG A 319 18.45 0.69 -33.62
C ARG A 319 19.21 -0.64 -33.74
N GLY A 320 18.55 -1.74 -33.48
CA GLY A 320 19.11 -3.09 -33.67
C GLY A 320 18.97 -3.60 -35.09
N ASN A 321 18.99 -4.92 -35.21
CA ASN A 321 18.91 -5.64 -36.49
C ASN A 321 17.46 -6.02 -36.84
N LEU A 322 17.18 -6.15 -38.12
CA LEU A 322 15.92 -6.70 -38.62
C LEU A 322 16.19 -8.02 -39.38
N THR A 323 15.49 -9.07 -38.92
CA THR A 323 15.50 -10.37 -39.61
C THR A 323 14.09 -10.71 -40.10
N SER A 324 13.97 -11.09 -41.38
CA SER A 324 12.69 -11.52 -41.97
C SER A 324 12.92 -12.49 -43.10
N THR A 325 11.88 -13.22 -43.52
CA THR A 325 11.93 -14.06 -44.74
C THR A 325 11.35 -13.33 -45.96
N SER A 326 10.48 -12.33 -45.75
CA SER A 326 9.90 -11.55 -46.85
C SER A 326 9.36 -10.20 -46.32
N LEU A 327 9.62 -9.15 -47.08
CA LEU A 327 9.16 -7.78 -46.77
C LEU A 327 8.60 -7.16 -48.07
N VAL A 328 7.31 -6.79 -48.01
CA VAL A 328 6.60 -6.30 -49.22
C VAL A 328 5.95 -4.95 -48.90
N GLY A 329 6.29 -3.90 -49.64
CA GLY A 329 5.71 -2.57 -49.48
C GLY A 329 6.03 -1.87 -48.14
N CYS A 330 7.02 -2.35 -47.43
CA CYS A 330 7.34 -1.86 -46.07
C CYS A 330 8.17 -0.58 -46.08
N ARG A 331 7.94 0.28 -45.07
CA ARG A 331 8.83 1.39 -44.73
C ARG A 331 9.75 0.98 -43.58
N ILE A 332 11.03 0.84 -43.86
CA ILE A 332 12.01 0.25 -42.96
C ILE A 332 13.10 1.27 -42.65
N LYS A 333 13.34 1.51 -41.36
CA LYS A 333 14.42 2.37 -40.87
C LYS A 333 15.17 1.67 -39.75
N ILE A 334 16.38 1.19 -40.02
CA ILE A 334 17.19 0.46 -39.05
C ILE A 334 18.63 0.97 -39.01
N GLU A 335 19.20 1.04 -37.80
CA GLU A 335 20.60 1.40 -37.60
C GLU A 335 21.53 0.20 -37.66
N GLY A 336 21.04 -1.01 -37.37
CA GLY A 336 21.75 -2.27 -37.47
C GLY A 336 21.69 -2.89 -38.86
N ASP A 337 21.79 -4.23 -38.90
CA ASP A 337 21.81 -5.05 -40.10
C ASP A 337 20.42 -5.50 -40.55
N LEU A 338 20.16 -5.57 -41.83
CA LEU A 338 19.00 -6.25 -42.41
C LEU A 338 19.44 -7.63 -42.95
N ASP A 339 18.82 -8.69 -42.44
CA ASP A 339 18.93 -10.04 -42.96
C ASP A 339 17.57 -10.56 -43.46
N CYS A 340 17.43 -10.59 -44.76
CA CYS A 340 16.28 -11.19 -45.47
C CYS A 340 16.80 -12.22 -46.49
N THR A 341 17.64 -13.17 -46.02
CA THR A 341 18.26 -14.20 -46.85
C THR A 341 17.59 -15.56 -46.80
N LYS A 342 16.73 -15.79 -45.78
CA LYS A 342 16.00 -17.04 -45.62
C LYS A 342 14.88 -17.14 -46.66
N ASN A 343 14.66 -18.33 -47.20
CA ASN A 343 13.67 -18.60 -48.26
C ASN A 343 12.25 -18.08 -47.90
N PRO A 344 11.62 -17.22 -48.73
CA PRO A 344 12.04 -16.76 -50.09
C PRO A 344 13.12 -15.65 -50.10
N GLY A 345 13.39 -14.97 -48.98
CA GLY A 345 14.41 -13.95 -48.87
C GLY A 345 14.13 -12.67 -49.69
N ALA A 346 12.85 -12.28 -49.82
CA ALA A 346 12.43 -11.24 -50.76
C ALA A 346 12.19 -9.89 -50.11
N LEU A 347 12.74 -8.82 -50.71
CA LEU A 347 12.39 -7.43 -50.41
C LEU A 347 11.79 -6.82 -51.70
N VAL A 348 10.51 -6.42 -51.61
CA VAL A 348 9.75 -5.94 -52.79
C VAL A 348 8.99 -4.68 -52.46
N GLY A 349 9.26 -3.61 -53.16
CA GLY A 349 8.55 -2.32 -52.92
C GLY A 349 8.92 -1.66 -51.62
N GLY A 350 8.39 -0.46 -51.42
CA GLY A 350 8.57 0.33 -50.20
C GLY A 350 9.89 1.11 -50.14
N ASP A 351 10.22 1.58 -48.91
CA ASP A 351 11.39 2.39 -48.63
C ASP A 351 12.21 1.75 -47.50
N CYS A 352 13.45 1.39 -47.79
CA CYS A 352 14.32 0.65 -46.87
C CYS A 352 15.62 1.43 -46.62
N SER A 353 15.79 1.93 -45.40
CA SER A 353 17.02 2.61 -44.94
C SER A 353 17.71 1.75 -43.88
N VAL A 354 18.96 1.31 -44.21
CA VAL A 354 19.78 0.44 -43.38
C VAL A 354 21.15 1.09 -43.18
N MET A 355 21.58 1.29 -41.96
CA MET A 355 22.91 1.85 -41.67
C MET A 355 23.99 0.76 -41.64
N GLY A 356 23.66 -0.46 -41.23
CA GLY A 356 24.55 -1.63 -41.22
C GLY A 356 24.56 -2.40 -42.53
N LYS A 357 24.73 -3.72 -42.45
CA LYS A 357 24.75 -4.62 -43.60
C LYS A 357 23.34 -4.82 -44.18
N PHE A 358 23.26 -4.85 -45.49
CA PHE A 358 22.03 -5.14 -46.19
C PHE A 358 22.19 -6.47 -46.92
N ALA A 359 21.44 -7.50 -46.49
CA ALA A 359 21.49 -8.84 -47.08
C ALA A 359 20.07 -9.31 -47.43
N VAL A 360 19.82 -9.52 -48.70
CA VAL A 360 18.55 -10.04 -49.23
C VAL A 360 18.84 -11.10 -50.33
N ALA A 361 18.03 -12.17 -50.41
CA ALA A 361 18.20 -13.15 -51.44
C ALA A 361 17.56 -12.71 -52.78
N GLN A 362 16.46 -12.01 -52.73
CA GLN A 362 15.76 -11.47 -53.88
C GLN A 362 15.37 -10.01 -53.67
N LEU A 363 15.71 -9.13 -54.59
CA LEU A 363 15.38 -7.72 -54.59
C LEU A 363 14.41 -7.40 -55.72
N GLY A 364 13.24 -6.83 -55.40
CA GLY A 364 12.21 -6.49 -56.38
C GLY A 364 11.43 -7.68 -56.90
N ASN A 365 10.56 -7.41 -57.87
CA ASN A 365 9.75 -8.43 -58.56
C ASN A 365 9.63 -8.14 -60.06
N LYS A 366 9.04 -9.10 -60.78
CA LYS A 366 8.83 -8.99 -62.24
C LYS A 366 7.79 -7.92 -62.63
N SER A 367 7.00 -7.44 -61.66
CA SER A 367 5.98 -6.40 -61.88
C SER A 367 6.53 -4.98 -61.76
N TYR A 368 7.84 -4.82 -61.60
CA TYR A 368 8.55 -3.53 -61.53
C TYR A 368 8.07 -2.66 -60.38
N THR A 369 7.68 -3.23 -59.24
CA THR A 369 7.25 -2.49 -58.06
C THR A 369 8.43 -1.61 -57.56
N PRO A 370 8.27 -0.28 -57.48
CA PRO A 370 9.33 0.61 -57.04
C PRO A 370 9.85 0.24 -55.65
N THR A 371 11.16 0.04 -55.52
CA THR A 371 11.83 -0.26 -54.25
C THR A 371 12.95 0.76 -54.04
N ILE A 372 12.86 1.54 -52.99
CA ILE A 372 13.86 2.56 -52.65
C ILE A 372 14.76 1.96 -51.57
N ILE A 373 16.08 2.02 -51.76
CA ILE A 373 17.04 1.47 -50.80
C ILE A 373 18.15 2.47 -50.55
N SER A 374 18.40 2.72 -49.27
CA SER A 374 19.51 3.55 -48.74
C SER A 374 20.35 2.70 -47.79
N VAL A 375 21.62 2.46 -48.11
CA VAL A 375 22.51 1.67 -47.25
C VAL A 375 23.73 2.49 -46.86
N GLY A 376 24.12 2.41 -45.60
CA GLY A 376 25.26 3.15 -45.05
C GLY A 376 25.07 4.67 -45.10
N SER A 377 23.87 5.16 -45.22
CA SER A 377 23.56 6.56 -45.48
C SER A 377 23.44 7.38 -44.18
N THR A 378 24.19 8.44 -44.10
CA THR A 378 24.04 9.51 -43.10
C THR A 378 22.82 10.42 -43.34
N THR A 379 21.92 10.04 -44.23
CA THR A 379 20.75 10.87 -44.64
C THR A 379 19.87 11.24 -43.45
N ASN A 380 19.82 10.42 -42.40
CA ASN A 380 19.13 10.74 -41.19
C ASN A 380 19.86 11.79 -40.34
N LEU A 381 21.20 11.74 -40.30
CA LEU A 381 22.02 12.79 -39.64
C LEU A 381 21.87 14.14 -40.38
N LEU A 382 21.79 14.12 -41.72
CA LEU A 382 21.56 15.35 -42.48
C LEU A 382 20.16 15.91 -42.25
N LEU A 383 19.11 15.09 -42.16
CA LEU A 383 17.75 15.52 -41.84
C LEU A 383 17.61 16.00 -40.38
N GLU A 384 18.32 15.37 -39.43
CA GLU A 384 18.39 15.87 -38.04
C GLU A 384 19.25 17.14 -37.95
N MET A 385 20.34 17.24 -38.69
CA MET A 385 21.13 18.46 -38.78
C MET A 385 20.37 19.60 -39.46
N ASP A 386 19.59 19.34 -40.51
CA ASP A 386 18.73 20.33 -41.14
C ASP A 386 17.61 20.78 -40.19
N SER A 387 17.03 19.87 -39.42
CA SER A 387 15.99 20.22 -38.42
C SER A 387 16.59 21.03 -37.25
N VAL A 388 17.79 20.71 -36.79
CA VAL A 388 18.51 21.44 -35.75
C VAL A 388 18.99 22.81 -36.30
N SER A 389 19.44 22.88 -37.55
CA SER A 389 19.82 24.15 -38.22
C SER A 389 18.62 25.08 -38.37
N TYR A 390 17.42 24.53 -38.70
CA TYR A 390 16.19 25.31 -38.82
C TYR A 390 15.69 25.81 -37.45
N THR A 391 15.85 25.06 -36.38
CA THR A 391 15.52 25.51 -35.02
C THR A 391 16.50 26.60 -34.55
N HIS A 392 17.78 26.47 -34.86
CA HIS A 392 18.79 27.50 -34.55
C HIS A 392 18.58 28.79 -35.34
N LEU A 393 18.24 28.73 -36.63
CA LEU A 393 17.91 29.93 -37.43
C LEU A 393 16.67 30.63 -36.91
N ARG A 394 15.61 29.90 -36.52
CA ARG A 394 14.42 30.51 -35.89
C ARG A 394 14.72 31.13 -34.53
N ALA A 395 15.61 30.55 -33.72
CA ALA A 395 16.01 31.16 -32.46
C ALA A 395 16.82 32.46 -32.65
N HIS A 396 17.62 32.56 -33.72
CA HIS A 396 18.31 33.78 -34.07
C HIS A 396 17.42 34.86 -34.64
N GLU A 397 16.40 34.51 -35.42
CA GLU A 397 15.42 35.51 -35.96
C GLU A 397 14.51 36.09 -34.85
N THR A 398 14.21 35.34 -33.79
CA THR A 398 13.43 35.84 -32.66
C THR A 398 14.23 36.76 -31.71
N THR A 399 15.54 36.75 -31.76
CA THR A 399 16.40 37.64 -30.93
C THR A 399 16.74 38.97 -31.60
N LEU A 400 16.41 39.14 -32.86
CA LEU A 400 16.63 40.39 -33.62
C LEU A 400 15.42 41.37 -33.65
N HIS A 401 14.33 41.03 -32.96
CA HIS A 401 13.12 41.86 -32.87
C HIS A 401 12.76 42.31 -31.43
N LEU A 402 13.77 42.50 -30.58
CA LEU A 402 13.65 43.17 -29.27
C LEU A 402 14.52 44.40 -29.20
#